data_26ab22937fc854f795db2180bf396a1f
#
_entry.id   26ab22937fc854f795db2180bf396a1f
#
_cell.length_a   1.000
_cell.length_b   1.000
_cell.length_c   1.000
_cell.angle_alpha   90.00
_cell.angle_beta   90.00
_cell.angle_gamma   90.00
#
_symmetry.space_group_name_H-M   'P 1'
#
loop_
_entity.id
_entity.type
_entity.pdbx_description
1 polymer ?
#
loop_
_entity_poly.entity_id
_entity_poly.type
_entity_poly.pdbx_seq_one_letter_code
_entity_poly.pdbx_strand_id
1 'polypeptide(L)'
;MTSSRKNNWDEVMEGVNKAIPTDYHEPKTLSDILIDPPIVKNESIYTRIADNLVRVKDMLNVEKAEEYGNPRTMFQNISKRWFGCDDAEVDVAIMMAELKIERIKYDHSKEDSYLDAIAYLVMALAFMQEGEEND
;
A
#
# COMPACT_ATOMS: atom_id res chain seq x y z
N MET A 1 -1.09 -11.51 37.87
CA MET A 1 0.03 -10.66 37.43
C MET A 1 0.04 -10.58 35.94
N THR A 2 -0.54 -9.56 35.43
CA THR A 2 -0.49 -9.26 34.01
C THR A 2 0.72 -8.36 33.76
N SER A 3 1.86 -8.97 33.37
CA SER A 3 2.87 -8.19 32.72
C SER A 3 2.33 -7.82 31.35
N SER A 4 1.97 -6.55 31.16
CA SER A 4 1.64 -6.04 29.85
C SER A 4 2.91 -6.17 29.01
N ARG A 5 2.97 -7.20 28.16
CA ARG A 5 3.96 -7.23 27.09
C ARG A 5 3.63 -6.06 26.18
N LYS A 6 4.52 -5.08 26.14
CA LYS A 6 4.48 -4.09 25.07
C LYS A 6 4.50 -4.83 23.73
N ASN A 7 3.58 -4.54 22.86
CA ASN A 7 3.59 -5.01 21.49
C ASN A 7 4.94 -4.65 20.84
N ASN A 8 5.47 -5.52 19.99
CA ASN A 8 6.61 -5.17 19.14
C ASN A 8 6.43 -3.85 18.40
N TRP A 9 5.20 -3.50 18.05
CA TRP A 9 4.84 -2.23 17.42
C TRP A 9 5.10 -1.02 18.31
N ASP A 10 4.83 -1.12 19.63
CA ASP A 10 5.11 -0.03 20.57
C ASP A 10 6.61 0.24 20.67
N GLU A 11 7.43 -0.79 20.68
CA GLU A 11 8.88 -0.67 20.66
C GLU A 11 9.41 -0.06 19.36
N VAL A 12 8.85 -0.47 18.21
CA VAL A 12 9.17 0.11 16.90
C VAL A 12 8.80 1.59 16.87
N MET A 13 7.60 1.96 17.35
CA MET A 13 7.15 3.35 17.39
C MET A 13 7.93 4.19 18.37
N GLU A 14 8.36 3.65 19.53
CA GLU A 14 9.28 4.34 20.44
C GLU A 14 10.63 4.62 19.76
N GLY A 15 11.15 3.68 19.00
CA GLY A 15 12.39 3.86 18.22
C GLY A 15 12.24 4.93 17.13
N VAL A 16 11.12 4.92 16.43
CA VAL A 16 10.77 5.94 15.42
C VAL A 16 10.66 7.32 16.05
N ASN A 17 9.96 7.44 17.19
CA ASN A 17 9.79 8.71 17.90
C ASN A 17 11.12 9.27 18.44
N LYS A 18 12.02 8.39 18.89
CA LYS A 18 13.38 8.80 19.34
C LYS A 18 14.28 9.23 18.19
N ALA A 19 14.06 8.72 16.98
CA ALA A 19 14.83 9.08 15.79
C ALA A 19 14.36 10.39 15.15
N ILE A 20 13.20 10.91 15.56
CA ILE A 20 12.66 12.19 15.05
C ILE A 20 13.46 13.36 15.67
N PRO A 21 14.06 14.26 14.85
CA PRO A 21 14.69 15.46 15.36
C PRO A 21 13.73 16.30 16.18
N THR A 22 14.23 16.98 17.22
CA THR A 22 13.41 17.81 18.12
C THR A 22 12.76 19.02 17.45
N ASP A 23 13.18 19.37 16.24
CA ASP A 23 12.62 20.40 15.38
C ASP A 23 11.63 19.87 14.33
N TYR A 24 11.36 18.56 14.37
CA TYR A 24 10.41 17.93 13.44
C TYR A 24 8.97 18.24 13.87
N HIS A 25 8.22 18.85 12.96
CA HIS A 25 6.78 19.03 13.11
C HIS A 25 6.06 17.93 12.35
N GLU A 26 5.23 17.12 13.04
CA GLU A 26 4.38 16.15 12.39
C GLU A 26 3.48 16.84 11.35
N PRO A 27 3.46 16.36 10.09
CA PRO A 27 2.53 16.88 9.10
C PRO A 27 1.10 16.57 9.55
N LYS A 28 0.23 17.57 9.56
CA LYS A 28 -1.16 17.47 10.06
C LYS A 28 -2.06 16.71 9.09
N THR A 29 -1.72 16.68 7.80
CA THR A 29 -2.51 16.03 6.74
C THR A 29 -1.59 15.45 5.65
N LEU A 30 -2.12 14.53 4.86
CA LEU A 30 -1.42 14.01 3.67
C LEU A 30 -1.03 15.12 2.68
N SER A 31 -1.82 16.20 2.59
CA SER A 31 -1.51 17.35 1.75
C SER A 31 -0.28 18.12 2.25
N ASP A 32 -0.04 18.18 3.56
CA ASP A 32 1.17 18.80 4.12
C ASP A 32 2.44 18.01 3.77
N ILE A 33 2.31 16.71 3.61
CA ILE A 33 3.40 15.81 3.15
C ILE A 33 3.67 15.99 1.66
N LEU A 34 2.64 16.33 0.87
CA LEU A 34 2.69 16.40 -0.59
C LEU A 34 3.09 17.79 -1.14
N ILE A 35 3.12 18.81 -0.27
CA ILE A 35 3.56 20.18 -0.64
C ILE A 35 5.07 20.24 -0.42
N ASP A 36 5.81 20.40 -1.52
CA ASP A 36 7.27 20.53 -1.64
C ASP A 36 8.05 20.39 -0.35
N PRO A 37 8.57 19.22 -0.02
CA PRO A 37 9.42 19.06 1.15
C PRO A 37 10.66 19.95 0.97
N PRO A 38 11.09 20.67 2.02
CA PRO A 38 12.37 21.38 1.95
C PRO A 38 13.48 20.41 1.56
N ILE A 39 14.40 20.84 0.69
CA ILE A 39 15.55 20.04 0.28
C ILE A 39 16.41 19.77 1.53
N VAL A 40 16.12 18.67 2.22
CA VAL A 40 16.92 18.21 3.36
C VAL A 40 17.90 17.19 2.81
N LYS A 41 19.19 17.40 3.05
CA LYS A 41 20.26 16.46 2.63
C LYS A 41 20.13 15.06 3.23
N ASN A 42 19.31 14.89 4.25
CA ASN A 42 18.91 13.60 4.82
C ASN A 42 17.40 13.47 4.71
N GLU A 43 16.92 12.79 3.68
CA GLU A 43 15.51 12.42 3.59
C GLU A 43 15.11 11.60 4.81
N SER A 44 14.11 12.10 5.54
CA SER A 44 13.55 11.32 6.65
C SER A 44 12.86 10.08 6.11
N ILE A 45 12.77 9.03 6.90
CA ILE A 45 12.02 7.82 6.53
C ILE A 45 10.56 8.15 6.15
N TYR A 46 9.98 9.16 6.78
CA TYR A 46 8.61 9.61 6.47
C TYR A 46 8.48 10.19 5.07
N THR A 47 9.47 10.94 4.61
CA THR A 47 9.51 11.46 3.23
C THR A 47 9.52 10.30 2.25
N ARG A 48 10.33 9.28 2.47
CA ARG A 48 10.37 8.09 1.62
C ARG A 48 9.06 7.32 1.61
N ILE A 49 8.41 7.19 2.78
CA ILE A 49 7.09 6.55 2.89
C ILE A 49 6.06 7.34 2.07
N ALA A 50 6.02 8.67 2.23
CA ALA A 50 5.12 9.53 1.48
C ALA A 50 5.35 9.46 -0.03
N ASP A 51 6.60 9.50 -0.48
CA ASP A 51 6.96 9.40 -1.89
C ASP A 51 6.51 8.06 -2.49
N ASN A 52 6.67 6.97 -1.75
CA ASN A 52 6.22 5.65 -2.20
C ASN A 52 4.69 5.56 -2.28
N LEU A 53 3.94 6.19 -1.36
CA LEU A 53 2.48 6.28 -1.45
C LEU A 53 2.04 7.07 -2.68
N VAL A 54 2.73 8.15 -3.02
CA VAL A 54 2.49 8.92 -4.25
C VAL A 54 2.75 8.05 -5.49
N ARG A 55 3.83 7.29 -5.50
CA ARG A 55 4.15 6.36 -6.60
C ARG A 55 3.04 5.34 -6.81
N VAL A 56 2.51 4.75 -5.73
CA VAL A 56 1.38 3.82 -5.82
C VAL A 56 0.12 4.52 -6.35
N LYS A 57 -0.18 5.71 -5.86
CA LYS A 57 -1.29 6.53 -6.35
C LYS A 57 -1.18 6.80 -7.85
N ASP A 58 0.02 7.18 -8.33
CA ASP A 58 0.26 7.45 -9.74
C ASP A 58 0.11 6.19 -10.62
N MET A 59 0.47 5.02 -10.09
CA MET A 59 0.26 3.74 -10.77
C MET A 59 -1.22 3.39 -10.94
N LEU A 60 -2.08 3.86 -10.03
CA LEU A 60 -3.50 3.55 -9.95
C LEU A 60 -4.41 4.69 -10.42
N ASN A 61 -3.86 5.67 -11.14
CA ASN A 61 -4.64 6.81 -11.57
C ASN A 61 -5.70 6.45 -12.65
N VAL A 62 -6.71 7.29 -12.78
CA VAL A 62 -7.85 7.08 -13.69
C VAL A 62 -7.42 7.02 -15.17
N GLU A 63 -6.38 7.77 -15.55
CA GLU A 63 -5.85 7.78 -16.93
C GLU A 63 -5.34 6.40 -17.33
N LYS A 64 -4.70 5.68 -16.43
CA LYS A 64 -4.26 4.28 -16.68
C LYS A 64 -5.45 3.32 -16.74
N ALA A 65 -6.51 3.58 -15.99
CA ALA A 65 -7.73 2.79 -16.07
C ALA A 65 -8.43 2.94 -17.45
N GLU A 66 -8.34 4.10 -18.07
CA GLU A 66 -8.82 4.31 -19.43
C GLU A 66 -7.99 3.53 -20.46
N GLU A 67 -6.69 3.41 -20.24
CA GLU A 67 -5.77 2.67 -21.13
C GLU A 67 -5.91 1.15 -20.96
N TYR A 68 -5.98 0.66 -19.74
CA TYR A 68 -5.92 -0.78 -19.40
C TYR A 68 -7.29 -1.40 -19.07
N GLY A 69 -8.34 -0.59 -18.95
CA GLY A 69 -9.68 -1.05 -18.59
C GLY A 69 -9.94 -1.02 -17.07
N ASN A 70 -11.17 -1.33 -16.70
CA ASN A 70 -11.60 -1.35 -15.31
C ASN A 70 -10.95 -2.53 -14.55
N PRO A 71 -10.16 -2.29 -13.52
CA PRO A 71 -9.46 -3.36 -12.79
C PRO A 71 -10.42 -4.36 -12.16
N ARG A 72 -11.56 -3.95 -11.62
CA ARG A 72 -12.55 -4.86 -11.04
C ARG A 72 -13.06 -5.86 -12.07
N THR A 73 -13.42 -5.40 -13.26
CA THR A 73 -13.88 -6.26 -14.36
C THR A 73 -12.79 -7.26 -14.77
N MET A 74 -11.54 -6.82 -14.85
CA MET A 74 -10.42 -7.72 -15.15
C MET A 74 -10.26 -8.81 -14.10
N PHE A 75 -10.31 -8.46 -12.83
CA PHE A 75 -10.19 -9.42 -11.73
C PHE A 75 -11.39 -10.36 -11.64
N GLN A 76 -12.59 -9.90 -11.95
CA GLN A 76 -13.78 -10.76 -12.08
C GLN A 76 -13.61 -11.78 -13.22
N ASN A 77 -13.05 -11.39 -14.35
CA ASN A 77 -12.77 -12.29 -15.47
C ASN A 77 -11.70 -13.33 -15.11
N ILE A 78 -10.69 -12.96 -14.34
CA ILE A 78 -9.69 -13.89 -13.80
C ILE A 78 -10.36 -14.84 -12.81
N SER A 79 -11.19 -14.33 -11.93
CA SER A 79 -11.95 -15.12 -10.96
C SER A 79 -12.78 -16.21 -11.64
N LYS A 80 -13.48 -15.88 -12.73
CA LYS A 80 -14.22 -16.86 -13.53
C LYS A 80 -13.33 -17.98 -14.06
N ARG A 81 -12.14 -17.65 -14.54
CA ARG A 81 -11.21 -18.63 -15.10
C ARG A 81 -10.56 -19.52 -14.02
N TRP A 82 -10.23 -18.95 -12.88
CA TRP A 82 -9.51 -19.68 -11.82
C TRP A 82 -10.45 -20.43 -10.88
N PHE A 83 -11.59 -19.85 -10.55
CA PHE A 83 -12.51 -20.37 -9.52
C PHE A 83 -13.89 -20.76 -10.07
N GLY A 84 -14.19 -20.45 -11.33
CA GLY A 84 -15.51 -20.70 -11.91
C GLY A 84 -16.63 -19.76 -11.45
N CYS A 85 -16.28 -18.70 -10.70
CA CYS A 85 -17.22 -17.68 -10.22
C CYS A 85 -16.64 -16.28 -10.44
N ASP A 86 -17.47 -15.25 -10.50
CA ASP A 86 -17.04 -13.87 -10.76
C ASP A 86 -16.98 -12.99 -9.51
N ASP A 87 -17.20 -13.57 -8.33
CA ASP A 87 -17.26 -12.88 -7.03
C ASP A 87 -16.02 -13.07 -6.14
N ALA A 88 -14.94 -13.63 -6.69
CA ALA A 88 -13.67 -13.83 -5.99
C ALA A 88 -12.57 -12.84 -6.43
N GLU A 89 -12.96 -11.65 -6.92
CA GLU A 89 -12.01 -10.62 -7.36
C GLU A 89 -11.10 -10.13 -6.25
N VAL A 90 -11.58 -10.09 -5.01
CA VAL A 90 -10.76 -9.75 -3.83
C VAL A 90 -9.66 -10.78 -3.62
N ASP A 91 -10.02 -12.07 -3.67
CA ASP A 91 -9.05 -13.17 -3.52
C ASP A 91 -8.00 -13.17 -4.64
N VAL A 92 -8.43 -12.88 -5.87
CA VAL A 92 -7.50 -12.75 -7.02
C VAL A 92 -6.50 -11.62 -6.76
N ALA A 93 -6.95 -10.45 -6.30
CA ALA A 93 -6.07 -9.33 -5.99
C ALA A 93 -5.08 -9.67 -4.86
N ILE A 94 -5.54 -10.36 -3.82
CA ILE A 94 -4.68 -10.83 -2.72
C ILE A 94 -3.62 -11.82 -3.24
N MET A 95 -4.01 -12.77 -4.07
CA MET A 95 -3.08 -13.74 -4.68
C MET A 95 -2.02 -13.06 -5.54
N MET A 96 -2.39 -12.01 -6.27
CA MET A 96 -1.42 -11.22 -7.04
C MET A 96 -0.45 -10.48 -6.13
N ALA A 97 -0.92 -9.96 -4.99
CA ALA A 97 -0.05 -9.38 -3.97
C ALA A 97 0.92 -10.42 -3.38
N GLU A 98 0.43 -11.61 -3.07
CA GLU A 98 1.26 -12.72 -2.58
C GLU A 98 2.38 -13.09 -3.55
N LEU A 99 2.10 -13.15 -4.86
CA LEU A 99 3.12 -13.36 -5.88
C LEU A 99 4.23 -12.30 -5.81
N LYS A 100 3.87 -11.05 -5.60
CA LYS A 100 4.85 -9.95 -5.45
C LYS A 100 5.63 -10.06 -4.16
N ILE A 101 5.01 -10.49 -3.08
CA ILE A 101 5.68 -10.74 -1.80
C ILE A 101 6.72 -11.86 -1.94
N GLU A 102 6.40 -12.94 -2.64
CA GLU A 102 7.37 -14.01 -2.90
C GLU A 102 8.59 -13.51 -3.71
N ARG A 103 8.37 -12.61 -4.66
CA ARG A 103 9.48 -11.97 -5.40
C ARG A 103 10.35 -11.10 -4.49
N ILE A 104 9.74 -10.37 -3.56
CA ILE A 104 10.46 -9.56 -2.55
C ILE A 104 11.31 -10.45 -1.66
N LYS A 105 10.79 -11.60 -1.22
CA LYS A 105 11.54 -12.56 -0.40
C LYS A 105 12.76 -13.11 -1.11
N TYR A 106 12.64 -13.32 -2.42
CA TYR A 106 13.76 -13.78 -3.25
C TYR A 106 14.81 -12.68 -3.44
N ASP A 107 14.39 -11.44 -3.64
CA ASP A 107 15.27 -10.29 -3.82
C ASP A 107 14.64 -9.02 -3.23
N HIS A 108 15.13 -8.63 -2.06
CA HIS A 108 14.64 -7.46 -1.32
C HIS A 108 14.90 -6.13 -2.04
N SER A 109 15.73 -6.10 -3.08
CA SER A 109 16.05 -4.88 -3.83
C SER A 109 15.02 -4.54 -4.93
N LYS A 110 14.03 -5.39 -5.17
CA LYS A 110 13.01 -5.20 -6.21
C LYS A 110 11.94 -4.20 -5.79
N GLU A 111 12.22 -2.92 -5.94
CA GLU A 111 11.28 -1.84 -5.59
C GLU A 111 9.91 -1.99 -6.24
N ASP A 112 9.88 -2.33 -7.54
CA ASP A 112 8.62 -2.52 -8.29
C ASP A 112 7.70 -3.53 -7.61
N SER A 113 8.26 -4.60 -7.06
CA SER A 113 7.47 -5.65 -6.39
C SER A 113 6.81 -5.17 -5.12
N TYR A 114 7.45 -4.26 -4.37
CA TYR A 114 6.82 -3.62 -3.21
C TYR A 114 5.64 -2.75 -3.63
N LEU A 115 5.83 -1.90 -4.63
CA LEU A 115 4.79 -1.01 -5.13
C LEU A 115 3.62 -1.79 -5.72
N ASP A 116 3.91 -2.83 -6.49
CA ASP A 116 2.89 -3.71 -7.08
C ASP A 116 2.08 -4.43 -6.00
N ALA A 117 2.73 -4.95 -4.96
CA ALA A 117 2.05 -5.62 -3.84
C ALA A 117 1.09 -4.66 -3.13
N ILE A 118 1.52 -3.44 -2.85
CA ILE A 118 0.69 -2.40 -2.23
C ILE A 118 -0.49 -2.05 -3.16
N ALA A 119 -0.24 -1.89 -4.46
CA ALA A 119 -1.28 -1.58 -5.44
C ALA A 119 -2.37 -2.68 -5.49
N TYR A 120 -1.99 -3.95 -5.49
CA TYR A 120 -2.96 -5.06 -5.46
C TYR A 120 -3.77 -5.09 -4.16
N LEU A 121 -3.14 -4.80 -3.02
CA LEU A 121 -3.86 -4.75 -1.74
C LEU A 121 -4.82 -3.57 -1.66
N VAL A 122 -4.46 -2.42 -2.20
CA VAL A 122 -5.36 -1.25 -2.29
C VAL A 122 -6.54 -1.56 -3.20
N MET A 123 -6.33 -2.25 -4.33
CA MET A 123 -7.41 -2.72 -5.20
C MET A 123 -8.34 -3.71 -4.47
N ALA A 124 -7.77 -4.69 -3.77
CA ALA A 124 -8.55 -5.65 -2.98
C ALA A 124 -9.45 -4.95 -1.95
N LEU A 125 -8.89 -3.97 -1.24
CA LEU A 125 -9.64 -3.17 -0.27
C LEU A 125 -10.80 -2.41 -0.94
N ALA A 126 -10.54 -1.78 -2.08
CA ALA A 126 -11.58 -1.06 -2.83
C ALA A 126 -12.70 -1.99 -3.31
N PHE A 127 -12.35 -3.19 -3.82
CA PHE A 127 -13.35 -4.17 -4.25
C PHE A 127 -14.21 -4.66 -3.10
N MET A 128 -13.60 -4.90 -1.93
CA MET A 128 -14.32 -5.28 -0.72
C MET A 128 -15.31 -4.18 -0.29
N GLN A 129 -14.86 -2.92 -0.28
CA GLN A 129 -15.68 -1.77 0.12
C GLN A 129 -16.89 -1.57 -0.81
N GLU A 130 -16.72 -1.71 -2.12
CA GLU A 130 -17.83 -1.65 -3.07
C GLU A 130 -18.83 -2.80 -2.88
N GLY A 131 -18.35 -3.98 -2.51
CA GLY A 131 -19.21 -5.12 -2.20
C GLY A 131 -20.10 -4.88 -0.98
N GLU A 132 -19.60 -4.19 0.04
CA GLU A 132 -20.36 -3.83 1.24
C GLU A 132 -21.43 -2.77 0.97
N GLU A 133 -21.17 -1.80 0.09
CA GLU A 133 -22.13 -0.75 -0.28
C GLU A 133 -23.34 -1.27 -1.08
N ASN A 134 -23.20 -2.41 -1.73
CA ASN A 134 -24.24 -3.02 -2.57
C ASN A 134 -25.09 -4.08 -1.83
N ASP A 135 -24.78 -4.37 -0.61
CA ASP A 135 -25.57 -5.20 0.28
C ASP A 135 -26.57 -4.29 1.07
#